data_2a601cea926e796b1ed3d29fd8076fb9
#
_entry.id   2a601cea926e796b1ed3d29fd8076fb9
#
_cell.length_a   1.000
_cell.length_b   1.000
_cell.length_c   1.000
_cell.angle_alpha   90.00
_cell.angle_beta   90.00
_cell.angle_gamma   90.00
#
_symmetry.space_group_name_H-M   'P 1'
#
loop_
_entity.id
_entity.type
_entity.pdbx_description
1 polymer ?
#
loop_
_entity_poly.entity_id
_entity_poly.type
_entity_poly.pdbx_seq_one_letter_code
_entity_poly.pdbx_strand_id
1 'polypeptide(L)'
;IIYLVYLLQFLHISNRVTLTAGTVGPFLLVWIWKRRSKIPGVIEWVLENVERLLSGERGKKTSLVQLRGTIYRRFFRGKRKQWLNVLLELAVMGAAIAAITYVYGPNMIEAYGYKASDIPVHNYWINELDRNNIWVAGVYPYGFHIVIYYLHMVFGIKTYVLLRIFGVVQTYFVYLAMVVALKMVCKGRFTPYLGVLFYVMDIFNRNTYARFEGALPQEFSMIFILTSVCMAIRFFQEFAKEQKAEENEKKELDQNCRWYLIQFAIGFSLTLTIHFYSTMIAGLFCIGVAVGFCFRFARWKYFRRIMATGILSVLLSVDRKS
;
A
#
# COMPACT_ATOMS: atom_id res chain seq x y z
N ILE A 1 8.98 -4.29 -3.94
CA ILE A 1 9.14 -4.08 -5.40
C ILE A 1 10.21 -3.01 -5.65
N ILE A 2 10.08 -1.78 -5.13
CA ILE A 2 11.00 -0.68 -5.40
C ILE A 2 12.46 -1.09 -5.18
N TYR A 3 12.81 -1.56 -3.99
CA TYR A 3 14.18 -1.99 -3.66
C TYR A 3 14.66 -3.19 -4.47
N LEU A 4 13.75 -4.12 -4.82
CA LEU A 4 14.09 -5.25 -5.68
C LEU A 4 14.47 -4.78 -7.08
N VAL A 5 13.70 -3.86 -7.66
CA VAL A 5 14.00 -3.33 -9.00
C VAL A 5 15.31 -2.55 -8.98
N TYR A 6 15.58 -1.72 -7.96
CA TYR A 6 16.87 -1.05 -7.81
C TYR A 6 18.03 -2.04 -7.81
N LEU A 7 17.92 -3.12 -7.01
CA LEU A 7 18.96 -4.16 -6.96
C LEU A 7 19.18 -4.82 -8.32
N LEU A 8 18.09 -5.20 -9.00
CA LEU A 8 18.18 -5.88 -10.30
C LEU A 8 18.69 -4.94 -11.40
N GLN A 9 18.32 -3.67 -11.36
CA GLN A 9 18.84 -2.64 -12.27
C GLN A 9 20.34 -2.41 -12.05
N PHE A 10 20.76 -2.30 -10.79
CA PHE A 10 22.17 -2.15 -10.45
C PHE A 10 23.02 -3.33 -10.92
N LEU A 11 22.46 -4.54 -10.86
CA LEU A 11 23.12 -5.76 -11.35
C LEU A 11 22.98 -5.95 -12.88
N HIS A 12 22.29 -5.05 -13.59
CA HIS A 12 21.98 -5.14 -15.02
C HIS A 12 21.26 -6.43 -15.43
N ILE A 13 20.48 -7.03 -14.52
CA ILE A 13 19.70 -8.25 -14.75
C ILE A 13 18.19 -8.03 -14.61
N SER A 14 17.74 -6.78 -14.63
CA SER A 14 16.33 -6.45 -14.54
C SER A 14 15.61 -6.83 -15.83
N ASN A 15 14.77 -7.86 -15.73
CA ASN A 15 13.93 -8.33 -16.82
C ASN A 15 12.64 -8.96 -16.28
N ARG A 16 11.72 -9.33 -17.16
CA ARG A 16 10.43 -9.91 -16.76
C ARG A 16 10.55 -11.13 -15.86
N VAL A 17 11.50 -12.01 -16.15
CA VAL A 17 11.69 -13.27 -15.38
C VAL A 17 12.20 -12.97 -13.98
N THR A 18 13.27 -12.18 -13.87
CA THR A 18 13.90 -11.84 -12.59
C THR A 18 12.97 -11.01 -11.70
N LEU A 19 12.21 -10.08 -12.28
CA LEU A 19 11.21 -9.30 -11.55
C LEU A 19 10.07 -10.18 -11.04
N THR A 20 9.53 -11.06 -11.88
CA THR A 20 8.46 -11.98 -11.47
C THR A 20 8.97 -12.97 -10.42
N ALA A 21 10.13 -13.57 -10.63
CA ALA A 21 10.73 -14.50 -9.69
C ALA A 21 11.03 -13.83 -8.34
N GLY A 22 11.59 -12.62 -8.34
CA GLY A 22 11.93 -11.88 -7.12
C GLY A 22 10.70 -11.40 -6.34
N THR A 23 9.56 -11.20 -7.00
CA THR A 23 8.33 -10.80 -6.31
C THR A 23 7.48 -11.99 -5.87
N VAL A 24 7.27 -12.97 -6.74
CA VAL A 24 6.39 -14.13 -6.46
C VAL A 24 7.15 -15.22 -5.69
N GLY A 25 8.43 -15.41 -5.99
CA GLY A 25 9.27 -16.47 -5.41
C GLY A 25 9.28 -16.50 -3.89
N PRO A 26 9.56 -15.39 -3.19
CA PRO A 26 9.55 -15.36 -1.73
C PRO A 26 8.20 -15.74 -1.11
N PHE A 27 7.08 -15.32 -1.72
CA PHE A 27 5.75 -15.70 -1.26
C PHE A 27 5.50 -17.20 -1.46
N LEU A 28 5.89 -17.75 -2.60
CA LEU A 28 5.78 -19.18 -2.87
C LEU A 28 6.66 -20.00 -1.90
N LEU A 29 7.89 -19.57 -1.65
CA LEU A 29 8.79 -20.24 -0.72
C LEU A 29 8.22 -20.26 0.71
N VAL A 30 7.72 -19.11 1.20
CA VAL A 30 7.07 -19.02 2.52
C VAL A 30 5.81 -19.88 2.56
N TRP A 31 5.00 -19.88 1.49
CA TRP A 31 3.79 -20.69 1.41
C TRP A 31 4.12 -22.18 1.42
N ILE A 32 5.09 -22.63 0.62
CA ILE A 32 5.58 -24.01 0.58
C ILE A 32 6.12 -24.41 1.95
N TRP A 33 6.98 -23.58 2.54
CA TRP A 33 7.56 -23.84 3.85
C TRP A 33 6.52 -23.99 4.95
N LYS A 34 5.52 -23.08 4.99
CA LYS A 34 4.41 -23.16 5.97
C LYS A 34 3.49 -24.35 5.76
N ARG A 35 3.39 -24.85 4.53
CA ARG A 35 2.48 -25.96 4.17
C ARG A 35 3.20 -27.26 3.87
N ARG A 36 4.51 -27.31 4.02
CA ARG A 36 5.31 -28.50 3.67
C ARG A 36 4.80 -29.82 4.26
N SER A 37 4.24 -29.81 5.46
CA SER A 37 3.63 -30.99 6.10
C SER A 37 2.27 -31.37 5.55
N LYS A 38 1.59 -30.46 4.82
CA LYS A 38 0.25 -30.68 4.24
C LYS A 38 0.27 -30.91 2.74
N ILE A 39 1.42 -30.63 2.08
CA ILE A 39 1.57 -30.77 0.62
C ILE A 39 1.36 -32.22 0.16
N PRO A 40 1.92 -33.27 0.81
CA PRO A 40 1.66 -34.65 0.41
C PRO A 40 0.16 -34.96 0.35
N GLY A 41 -0.58 -34.64 1.40
CA GLY A 41 -2.03 -34.87 1.44
C GLY A 41 -2.83 -34.07 0.39
N VAL A 42 -2.35 -32.88 0.00
CA VAL A 42 -2.98 -32.11 -1.10
C VAL A 42 -2.70 -32.79 -2.45
N ILE A 43 -1.49 -33.27 -2.65
CA ILE A 43 -1.11 -33.99 -3.88
C ILE A 43 -1.94 -35.29 -4.00
N GLU A 44 -2.03 -36.09 -2.93
CA GLU A 44 -2.87 -37.29 -2.88
C GLU A 44 -4.34 -36.95 -3.18
N TRP A 45 -4.87 -35.91 -2.55
CA TRP A 45 -6.25 -35.45 -2.80
C TRP A 45 -6.47 -35.03 -4.27
N VAL A 46 -5.50 -34.32 -4.88
CA VAL A 46 -5.58 -33.92 -6.30
C VAL A 46 -5.52 -35.16 -7.19
N LEU A 47 -4.60 -36.09 -6.94
CA LEU A 47 -4.46 -37.32 -7.72
C LEU A 47 -5.74 -38.17 -7.64
N GLU A 48 -6.28 -38.36 -6.44
CA GLU A 48 -7.55 -39.07 -6.25
C GLU A 48 -8.72 -38.40 -6.99
N ASN A 49 -8.79 -37.08 -7.00
CA ASN A 49 -9.87 -36.37 -7.71
C ASN A 49 -9.68 -36.44 -9.23
N VAL A 50 -8.45 -36.37 -9.72
CA VAL A 50 -8.14 -36.55 -11.15
C VAL A 50 -8.47 -37.98 -11.58
N GLU A 51 -8.08 -38.99 -10.79
CA GLU A 51 -8.39 -40.38 -11.06
C GLU A 51 -9.93 -40.64 -11.08
N ARG A 52 -10.67 -40.07 -10.13
CA ARG A 52 -12.14 -40.12 -10.11
C ARG A 52 -12.77 -39.42 -11.33
N LEU A 53 -12.22 -38.34 -11.79
CA LEU A 53 -12.66 -37.64 -12.99
C LEU A 53 -12.44 -38.49 -14.24
N LEU A 54 -11.28 -39.17 -14.32
CA LEU A 54 -10.91 -40.03 -15.42
C LEU A 54 -11.68 -41.35 -15.45
N SER A 55 -11.98 -41.89 -14.26
CA SER A 55 -12.77 -43.14 -14.12
C SER A 55 -14.27 -42.95 -14.32
N GLY A 56 -14.76 -41.71 -14.50
CA GLY A 56 -16.18 -41.42 -14.70
C GLY A 56 -17.07 -41.66 -13.47
N GLU A 57 -16.49 -41.93 -12.32
CA GLU A 57 -17.26 -42.10 -11.07
C GLU A 57 -17.84 -40.70 -10.68
N ARG A 58 -19.17 -40.62 -10.72
CA ARG A 58 -19.89 -39.47 -10.16
C ARG A 58 -19.73 -39.47 -8.65
N GLY A 59 -18.68 -38.82 -8.17
CA GLY A 59 -18.46 -38.62 -6.75
C GLY A 59 -19.68 -37.99 -6.10
N LYS A 60 -19.99 -38.44 -4.88
CA LYS A 60 -21.02 -37.82 -4.02
C LYS A 60 -20.86 -36.34 -4.08
N LYS A 61 -21.82 -35.62 -4.67
CA LYS A 61 -21.88 -34.16 -4.69
C LYS A 61 -21.67 -33.70 -3.25
N THR A 62 -20.46 -33.33 -2.90
CA THR A 62 -20.23 -32.52 -1.70
C THR A 62 -20.97 -31.23 -1.98
N SER A 63 -22.21 -31.24 -1.52
CA SER A 63 -23.23 -30.33 -1.99
C SER A 63 -22.71 -28.94 -1.75
N LEU A 64 -22.66 -28.13 -2.80
CA LEU A 64 -22.46 -26.66 -2.70
C LEU A 64 -23.35 -26.09 -1.58
N VAL A 65 -24.47 -26.76 -1.29
CA VAL A 65 -25.38 -26.50 -0.18
C VAL A 65 -24.73 -26.76 1.20
N GLN A 66 -23.93 -27.85 1.36
CA GLN A 66 -23.21 -28.11 2.62
C GLN A 66 -22.06 -27.11 2.83
N LEU A 67 -21.33 -26.79 1.77
CA LEU A 67 -20.29 -25.76 1.82
C LEU A 67 -20.89 -24.39 2.15
N ARG A 68 -21.98 -24.02 1.48
CA ARG A 68 -22.77 -22.80 1.77
C ARG A 68 -23.29 -22.79 3.21
N GLY A 69 -23.82 -23.89 3.71
CA GLY A 69 -24.34 -24.04 5.08
C GLY A 69 -23.23 -23.94 6.13
N THR A 70 -22.02 -24.46 5.84
CA THR A 70 -20.86 -24.38 6.72
C THR A 70 -20.27 -22.99 6.76
N ILE A 71 -20.13 -22.34 5.59
CA ILE A 71 -19.69 -20.95 5.46
C ILE A 71 -20.68 -20.03 6.18
N TYR A 72 -21.98 -20.19 5.90
CA TYR A 72 -23.02 -19.38 6.55
C TYR A 72 -22.99 -19.51 8.07
N ARG A 73 -22.94 -20.76 8.62
CA ARG A 73 -22.88 -20.99 10.07
C ARG A 73 -21.61 -20.42 10.70
N ARG A 74 -20.45 -20.59 10.06
CA ARG A 74 -19.16 -20.16 10.61
C ARG A 74 -18.99 -18.64 10.59
N PHE A 75 -19.51 -17.96 9.57
CA PHE A 75 -19.31 -16.52 9.37
C PHE A 75 -20.49 -15.66 9.80
N PHE A 76 -21.73 -16.13 9.70
CA PHE A 76 -22.91 -15.29 9.86
C PHE A 76 -23.71 -15.54 11.14
N ARG A 77 -23.57 -16.72 11.76
CA ARG A 77 -24.37 -17.06 12.95
C ARG A 77 -23.95 -16.21 14.17
N GLY A 78 -24.91 -15.42 14.70
CA GLY A 78 -24.69 -14.56 15.88
C GLY A 78 -24.01 -13.22 15.62
N LYS A 79 -23.55 -12.93 14.38
CA LYS A 79 -22.79 -11.71 14.04
C LYS A 79 -23.53 -10.80 13.05
N ARG A 80 -24.85 -10.92 12.91
CA ARG A 80 -25.66 -10.19 11.91
C ARG A 80 -25.41 -8.67 11.95
N LYS A 81 -25.37 -8.08 13.16
CA LYS A 81 -25.12 -6.63 13.32
C LYS A 81 -23.71 -6.23 12.87
N GLN A 82 -22.70 -7.08 13.12
CA GLN A 82 -21.33 -6.80 12.68
C GLN A 82 -21.21 -6.87 11.15
N TRP A 83 -21.86 -7.87 10.53
CA TRP A 83 -21.88 -7.99 9.07
C TRP A 83 -22.63 -6.86 8.37
N LEU A 84 -23.78 -6.46 8.93
CA LEU A 84 -24.50 -5.29 8.40
C LEU A 84 -23.63 -4.03 8.40
N ASN A 85 -22.85 -3.87 9.45
CA ASN A 85 -21.91 -2.76 9.58
C ASN A 85 -20.75 -2.83 8.56
N VAL A 86 -20.22 -4.03 8.31
CA VAL A 86 -19.17 -4.24 7.29
C VAL A 86 -19.74 -3.99 5.89
N LEU A 87 -20.94 -4.49 5.60
CA LEU A 87 -21.63 -4.25 4.32
C LEU A 87 -21.88 -2.78 4.08
N LEU A 88 -22.30 -2.03 5.11
CA LEU A 88 -22.49 -0.59 5.01
C LEU A 88 -21.16 0.13 4.71
N GLU A 89 -20.07 -0.24 5.39
CA GLU A 89 -18.76 0.33 5.10
C GLU A 89 -18.29 0.00 3.66
N LEU A 90 -18.49 -1.23 3.22
CA LEU A 90 -18.18 -1.63 1.84
C LEU A 90 -19.04 -0.88 0.82
N ALA A 91 -20.32 -0.64 1.12
CA ALA A 91 -21.21 0.14 0.27
C ALA A 91 -20.75 1.61 0.14
N VAL A 92 -20.34 2.23 1.26
CA VAL A 92 -19.79 3.59 1.27
C VAL A 92 -18.47 3.65 0.49
N MET A 93 -17.59 2.67 0.69
CA MET A 93 -16.34 2.56 -0.08
C MET A 93 -16.61 2.36 -1.57
N GLY A 94 -17.55 1.49 -1.91
CA GLY A 94 -17.97 1.25 -3.30
C GLY A 94 -18.54 2.51 -3.95
N ALA A 95 -19.37 3.27 -3.23
CA ALA A 95 -19.90 4.55 -3.70
C ALA A 95 -18.78 5.58 -3.93
N ALA A 96 -17.79 5.66 -3.03
CA ALA A 96 -16.63 6.54 -3.21
C ALA A 96 -15.79 6.15 -4.44
N ILE A 97 -15.52 4.85 -4.63
CA ILE A 97 -14.81 4.33 -5.80
C ILE A 97 -15.60 4.66 -7.08
N ALA A 98 -16.92 4.44 -7.09
CA ALA A 98 -17.78 4.76 -8.23
C ALA A 98 -17.76 6.26 -8.55
N ALA A 99 -17.81 7.13 -7.54
CA ALA A 99 -17.71 8.58 -7.71
C ALA A 99 -16.35 9.00 -8.29
N ILE A 100 -15.25 8.45 -7.78
CA ILE A 100 -13.89 8.69 -8.33
C ILE A 100 -13.82 8.22 -9.79
N THR A 101 -14.35 7.03 -10.08
CA THR A 101 -14.37 6.49 -11.45
C THR A 101 -15.18 7.38 -12.38
N TYR A 102 -16.35 7.87 -11.93
CA TYR A 102 -17.18 8.76 -12.70
C TYR A 102 -16.49 10.11 -12.99
N VAL A 103 -15.83 10.68 -11.99
CA VAL A 103 -15.18 11.99 -12.11
C VAL A 103 -13.90 11.93 -12.93
N TYR A 104 -13.04 10.94 -12.69
CA TYR A 104 -11.70 10.88 -13.30
C TYR A 104 -11.59 9.89 -14.47
N GLY A 105 -12.44 8.84 -14.49
CA GLY A 105 -12.32 7.75 -15.45
C GLY A 105 -12.49 8.18 -16.91
N PRO A 106 -13.54 8.89 -17.30
CA PRO A 106 -13.77 9.28 -18.69
C PRO A 106 -12.61 10.11 -19.25
N ASN A 107 -12.18 11.12 -18.52
CA ASN A 107 -11.08 12.00 -18.94
C ASN A 107 -9.74 11.28 -19.12
N MET A 108 -9.49 10.20 -18.37
CA MET A 108 -8.26 9.42 -18.50
C MET A 108 -8.30 8.44 -19.65
N ILE A 109 -9.47 7.88 -19.95
CA ILE A 109 -9.65 6.90 -21.03
C ILE A 109 -9.77 7.60 -22.39
N GLU A 110 -10.53 8.69 -22.45
CA GLU A 110 -10.90 9.39 -23.66
C GLU A 110 -9.87 10.44 -24.13
N ALA A 111 -9.01 10.92 -23.21
CA ALA A 111 -8.06 11.96 -23.55
C ALA A 111 -6.95 11.47 -24.48
N TYR A 112 -6.77 12.16 -25.60
CA TYR A 112 -5.60 12.03 -26.44
C TYR A 112 -4.43 12.78 -25.77
N GLY A 113 -3.35 12.04 -25.45
CA GLY A 113 -2.15 12.62 -24.87
C GLY A 113 -2.08 12.59 -23.35
N TYR A 114 -1.08 13.25 -22.81
CA TYR A 114 -0.82 13.33 -21.39
C TYR A 114 -1.53 14.52 -20.77
N LYS A 115 -2.06 14.32 -19.54
CA LYS A 115 -2.80 15.36 -18.81
C LYS A 115 -1.91 16.36 -18.06
N ALA A 116 -0.64 16.07 -17.88
CA ALA A 116 0.32 16.96 -17.26
C ALA A 116 1.59 17.07 -18.10
N SER A 117 2.22 18.26 -18.09
CA SER A 117 3.43 18.58 -18.86
C SER A 117 4.62 17.68 -18.53
N ASP A 118 4.70 17.18 -17.30
CA ASP A 118 5.83 16.40 -16.81
C ASP A 118 5.77 14.91 -17.20
N ILE A 119 4.57 14.41 -17.57
CA ILE A 119 4.37 12.99 -17.89
C ILE A 119 5.26 12.51 -19.06
N PRO A 120 5.50 13.25 -20.15
CA PRO A 120 6.44 12.84 -21.19
C PRO A 120 7.85 12.61 -20.66
N VAL A 121 8.33 13.45 -19.73
CA VAL A 121 9.63 13.28 -19.08
C VAL A 121 9.65 12.02 -18.22
N HIS A 122 8.60 11.79 -17.44
CA HIS A 122 8.46 10.56 -16.65
C HIS A 122 8.43 9.31 -17.55
N ASN A 123 7.71 9.37 -18.67
CA ASN A 123 7.70 8.28 -19.64
C ASN A 123 9.09 8.00 -20.23
N TYR A 124 9.85 9.04 -20.55
CA TYR A 124 11.23 8.91 -21.02
C TYR A 124 12.10 8.21 -19.97
N TRP A 125 12.07 8.65 -18.72
CA TRP A 125 12.85 8.02 -17.64
C TRP A 125 12.46 6.55 -17.37
N ILE A 126 11.18 6.20 -17.49
CA ILE A 126 10.73 4.81 -17.36
C ILE A 126 11.27 3.95 -18.51
N ASN A 127 11.27 4.45 -19.74
CA ASN A 127 11.79 3.72 -20.89
C ASN A 127 13.32 3.54 -20.82
N GLU A 128 14.04 4.44 -20.16
CA GLU A 128 15.48 4.26 -19.91
C GLU A 128 15.77 3.11 -18.91
N LEU A 129 14.84 2.80 -18.01
CA LEU A 129 14.96 1.63 -17.15
C LEU A 129 14.94 0.30 -17.93
N ASP A 130 14.31 0.24 -19.12
CA ASP A 130 14.38 -0.93 -20.02
C ASP A 130 15.81 -1.18 -20.51
N ARG A 131 16.65 -0.13 -20.52
CA ARG A 131 18.07 -0.18 -20.88
C ARG A 131 19.00 -0.32 -19.67
N ASN A 132 18.43 -0.58 -18.48
CA ASN A 132 19.14 -0.57 -17.21
C ASN A 132 19.85 0.77 -16.90
N ASN A 133 19.32 1.88 -17.40
CA ASN A 133 19.84 3.23 -17.18
C ASN A 133 19.07 3.96 -16.09
N ILE A 134 19.41 3.71 -14.84
CA ILE A 134 18.78 4.34 -13.67
C ILE A 134 19.31 5.74 -13.37
N TRP A 135 20.35 6.19 -14.09
CA TRP A 135 21.04 7.46 -13.79
C TRP A 135 20.53 8.65 -14.62
N VAL A 136 19.63 8.42 -15.56
CA VAL A 136 19.19 9.43 -16.54
C VAL A 136 18.53 10.66 -15.90
N ALA A 137 17.83 10.50 -14.78
CA ALA A 137 17.21 11.62 -14.08
C ALA A 137 18.10 12.25 -12.97
N GLY A 138 19.37 11.87 -12.90
CA GLY A 138 20.28 12.38 -11.88
C GLY A 138 19.83 12.02 -10.46
N VAL A 139 19.67 13.03 -9.61
CA VAL A 139 19.28 12.85 -8.19
C VAL A 139 17.77 12.69 -7.98
N TYR A 140 16.95 12.70 -9.03
CA TYR A 140 15.50 12.58 -8.88
C TYR A 140 15.10 11.17 -8.38
N PRO A 141 14.21 11.05 -7.39
CA PRO A 141 13.79 9.75 -6.86
C PRO A 141 13.01 8.93 -7.89
N TYR A 142 13.37 7.65 -8.05
CA TYR A 142 12.77 6.78 -9.07
C TYR A 142 11.62 5.90 -8.58
N GLY A 143 11.23 5.95 -7.33
CA GLY A 143 10.26 5.01 -6.76
C GLY A 143 8.94 4.90 -7.54
N PHE A 144 8.39 6.02 -8.01
CA PHE A 144 7.21 6.03 -8.88
C PHE A 144 7.50 5.36 -10.24
N HIS A 145 8.59 5.77 -10.89
CA HIS A 145 9.00 5.26 -12.20
C HIS A 145 9.23 3.75 -12.16
N ILE A 146 9.83 3.26 -11.09
CA ILE A 146 10.05 1.84 -10.84
C ILE A 146 8.74 1.07 -10.72
N VAL A 147 7.71 1.64 -10.08
CA VAL A 147 6.40 0.98 -10.01
C VAL A 147 5.77 0.85 -11.40
N ILE A 148 5.81 1.92 -12.19
CA ILE A 148 5.30 1.88 -13.58
C ILE A 148 6.13 0.93 -14.45
N TYR A 149 7.47 0.99 -14.34
CA TYR A 149 8.37 0.05 -15.04
C TYR A 149 8.07 -1.40 -14.67
N TYR A 150 7.90 -1.71 -13.40
CA TYR A 150 7.55 -3.05 -12.94
C TYR A 150 6.24 -3.54 -13.57
N LEU A 151 5.22 -2.71 -13.59
CA LEU A 151 3.94 -3.04 -14.21
C LEU A 151 4.08 -3.25 -15.72
N HIS A 152 4.89 -2.40 -16.38
CA HIS A 152 5.22 -2.56 -17.79
C HIS A 152 5.87 -3.91 -18.07
N MET A 153 6.94 -4.24 -17.36
CA MET A 153 7.73 -5.45 -17.59
C MET A 153 6.96 -6.72 -17.27
N VAL A 154 6.25 -6.77 -16.14
CA VAL A 154 5.57 -7.99 -15.69
C VAL A 154 4.32 -8.27 -16.51
N PHE A 155 3.51 -7.24 -16.77
CA PHE A 155 2.22 -7.40 -17.46
C PHE A 155 2.27 -7.12 -18.96
N GLY A 156 3.37 -6.60 -19.48
CA GLY A 156 3.53 -6.28 -20.91
C GLY A 156 2.69 -5.07 -21.38
N ILE A 157 2.25 -4.22 -20.46
CA ILE A 157 1.46 -3.02 -20.77
C ILE A 157 2.42 -1.88 -21.14
N LYS A 158 2.17 -1.20 -22.24
CA LYS A 158 3.01 -0.08 -22.68
C LYS A 158 3.03 1.05 -21.65
N THR A 159 4.19 1.66 -21.41
CA THR A 159 4.42 2.67 -20.38
C THR A 159 3.49 3.87 -20.50
N TYR A 160 3.26 4.37 -21.71
CA TYR A 160 2.36 5.48 -21.95
C TYR A 160 0.88 5.14 -21.61
N VAL A 161 0.46 3.88 -21.79
CA VAL A 161 -0.88 3.42 -21.40
C VAL A 161 -0.99 3.40 -19.89
N LEU A 162 0.03 2.87 -19.21
CA LEU A 162 0.09 2.88 -17.74
C LEU A 162 0.01 4.29 -17.20
N LEU A 163 0.81 5.22 -17.72
CA LEU A 163 0.79 6.61 -17.27
C LEU A 163 -0.55 7.33 -17.50
N ARG A 164 -1.34 6.89 -18.48
CA ARG A 164 -2.70 7.41 -18.68
C ARG A 164 -3.70 6.91 -17.64
N ILE A 165 -3.68 5.62 -17.33
CA ILE A 165 -4.66 4.99 -16.43
C ILE A 165 -4.25 5.01 -14.97
N PHE A 166 -2.96 5.09 -14.68
CA PHE A 166 -2.43 4.97 -13.32
C PHE A 166 -2.85 6.13 -12.41
N GLY A 167 -3.16 7.29 -12.97
CA GLY A 167 -3.70 8.41 -12.22
C GLY A 167 -4.99 8.05 -11.45
N VAL A 168 -5.94 7.33 -12.09
CA VAL A 168 -7.15 6.83 -11.40
C VAL A 168 -6.78 5.81 -10.32
N VAL A 169 -5.88 4.89 -10.65
CA VAL A 169 -5.44 3.83 -9.71
C VAL A 169 -4.78 4.44 -8.48
N GLN A 170 -3.87 5.39 -8.67
CA GLN A 170 -3.23 6.08 -7.53
C GLN A 170 -4.25 6.85 -6.69
N THR A 171 -5.25 7.49 -7.32
CA THR A 171 -6.32 8.21 -6.63
C THR A 171 -7.12 7.27 -5.72
N TYR A 172 -7.48 6.07 -6.18
CA TYR A 172 -8.13 5.07 -5.32
C TYR A 172 -7.28 4.73 -4.10
N PHE A 173 -5.96 4.54 -4.27
CA PHE A 173 -5.07 4.25 -3.15
C PHE A 173 -4.90 5.43 -2.20
N VAL A 174 -4.86 6.67 -2.70
CA VAL A 174 -4.83 7.87 -1.86
C VAL A 174 -6.09 7.94 -0.99
N TYR A 175 -7.28 7.75 -1.56
CA TYR A 175 -8.52 7.73 -0.80
C TYR A 175 -8.57 6.59 0.22
N LEU A 176 -8.13 5.41 -0.16
CA LEU A 176 -8.04 4.28 0.76
C LEU A 176 -7.09 4.61 1.93
N ALA A 177 -5.92 5.17 1.65
CA ALA A 177 -4.97 5.62 2.66
C ALA A 177 -5.57 6.68 3.59
N MET A 178 -6.34 7.65 3.06
CA MET A 178 -7.06 8.63 3.85
C MET A 178 -8.10 8.00 4.78
N VAL A 179 -8.92 7.07 4.28
CA VAL A 179 -9.91 6.36 5.11
C VAL A 179 -9.22 5.62 6.24
N VAL A 180 -8.14 4.89 5.93
CA VAL A 180 -7.36 4.14 6.92
C VAL A 180 -6.76 5.09 7.95
N ALA A 181 -6.12 6.17 7.49
CA ALA A 181 -5.52 7.19 8.36
C ALA A 181 -6.56 7.83 9.30
N LEU A 182 -7.68 8.26 8.77
CA LEU A 182 -8.76 8.88 9.55
C LEU A 182 -9.39 7.87 10.53
N LYS A 183 -9.55 6.58 10.15
CA LYS A 183 -10.00 5.53 11.07
C LYS A 183 -9.04 5.30 12.24
N MET A 184 -7.76 5.55 12.04
CA MET A 184 -6.76 5.43 13.12
C MET A 184 -6.80 6.59 14.10
N VAL A 185 -7.20 7.76 13.66
CA VAL A 185 -7.17 9.01 14.44
C VAL A 185 -8.54 9.37 15.00
N CYS A 186 -9.60 9.19 14.21
CA CYS A 186 -10.96 9.56 14.59
C CYS A 186 -11.64 8.46 15.41
N LYS A 187 -12.36 8.88 16.46
CA LYS A 187 -13.16 7.96 17.29
C LYS A 187 -14.50 7.59 16.66
N GLY A 188 -15.07 8.49 15.84
CA GLY A 188 -16.36 8.29 15.20
C GLY A 188 -16.29 7.29 14.05
N ARG A 189 -17.28 6.39 13.97
CA ARG A 189 -17.32 5.34 12.94
C ARG A 189 -17.42 5.92 11.52
N PHE A 190 -18.23 6.95 11.32
CA PHE A 190 -18.50 7.55 10.01
C PHE A 190 -17.65 8.81 9.74
N THR A 191 -16.99 9.36 10.76
CA THR A 191 -16.12 10.54 10.64
C THR A 191 -15.04 10.38 9.54
N PRO A 192 -14.39 9.21 9.38
CA PRO A 192 -13.43 8.98 8.31
C PRO A 192 -14.04 9.16 6.92
N TYR A 193 -15.24 8.68 6.71
CA TYR A 193 -15.91 8.76 5.41
C TYR A 193 -16.39 10.17 5.10
N LEU A 194 -16.84 10.91 6.12
CA LEU A 194 -17.16 12.34 5.97
C LEU A 194 -15.92 13.15 5.61
N GLY A 195 -14.78 12.89 6.28
CA GLY A 195 -13.51 13.54 5.95
C GLY A 195 -13.06 13.27 4.51
N VAL A 196 -13.18 12.02 4.06
CA VAL A 196 -12.90 11.66 2.66
C VAL A 196 -13.90 12.33 1.72
N LEU A 197 -15.20 12.42 2.06
CA LEU A 197 -16.20 13.09 1.26
C LEU A 197 -15.88 14.58 1.09
N PHE A 198 -15.49 15.27 2.16
CA PHE A 198 -15.04 16.67 2.06
C PHE A 198 -13.85 16.83 1.14
N TYR A 199 -12.87 15.92 1.22
CA TYR A 199 -11.73 15.94 0.31
C TYR A 199 -12.14 15.66 -1.14
N VAL A 200 -13.06 14.71 -1.38
CA VAL A 200 -13.63 14.46 -2.72
C VAL A 200 -14.38 15.68 -3.23
N MET A 201 -15.10 16.40 -2.39
CA MET A 201 -15.80 17.63 -2.79
C MET A 201 -14.81 18.74 -3.18
N ASP A 202 -13.62 18.81 -2.57
CA ASP A 202 -12.57 19.75 -2.97
C ASP A 202 -11.99 19.43 -4.36
N ILE A 203 -12.24 18.23 -4.89
CA ILE A 203 -11.94 17.86 -6.27
C ILE A 203 -12.61 18.79 -7.29
N PHE A 204 -13.76 19.36 -6.96
CA PHE A 204 -14.41 20.38 -7.79
C PHE A 204 -13.60 21.68 -7.84
N ASN A 205 -12.61 21.85 -6.98
CA ASN A 205 -11.58 22.85 -7.16
C ASN A 205 -10.69 22.46 -8.35
N ARG A 206 -10.67 23.30 -9.40
CA ARG A 206 -9.99 23.06 -10.66
C ARG A 206 -8.51 22.63 -10.49
N ASN A 207 -7.83 23.19 -9.52
CA ASN A 207 -6.41 22.87 -9.29
C ASN A 207 -6.22 21.46 -8.73
N THR A 208 -7.04 21.05 -7.78
CA THR A 208 -7.01 19.70 -7.20
C THR A 208 -7.40 18.67 -8.25
N TYR A 209 -8.43 18.93 -9.03
CA TYR A 209 -8.86 18.06 -10.13
C TYR A 209 -7.75 17.81 -11.14
N ALA A 210 -7.12 18.88 -11.65
CA ALA A 210 -6.05 18.78 -12.64
C ALA A 210 -4.84 17.97 -12.14
N ARG A 211 -4.53 18.04 -10.84
CA ARG A 211 -3.44 17.27 -10.24
C ARG A 211 -3.72 15.77 -10.19
N PHE A 212 -4.95 15.38 -9.91
CA PHE A 212 -5.33 13.96 -9.84
C PHE A 212 -5.66 13.32 -11.20
N GLU A 213 -5.79 14.10 -12.26
CA GLU A 213 -5.93 13.57 -13.62
C GLU A 213 -4.65 12.90 -14.13
N GLY A 214 -3.47 13.32 -13.68
CA GLY A 214 -2.18 12.80 -14.11
C GLY A 214 -1.59 11.74 -13.17
N ALA A 215 -0.86 10.80 -13.72
CA ALA A 215 -0.05 9.87 -12.93
C ALA A 215 1.27 10.56 -12.55
N LEU A 216 1.31 11.20 -11.38
CA LEU A 216 2.44 12.00 -10.93
C LEU A 216 3.06 11.44 -9.63
N PRO A 217 4.39 11.48 -9.49
CA PRO A 217 5.08 10.96 -8.30
C PRO A 217 4.65 11.61 -6.99
N GLN A 218 4.37 12.91 -7.01
CA GLN A 218 3.95 13.66 -5.83
C GLN A 218 2.62 13.15 -5.28
N GLU A 219 1.62 12.98 -6.13
CA GLU A 219 0.31 12.49 -5.76
C GLU A 219 0.37 11.03 -5.31
N PHE A 220 1.17 10.21 -5.98
CA PHE A 220 1.39 8.81 -5.57
C PHE A 220 2.03 8.70 -4.19
N SER A 221 2.93 9.59 -3.84
CA SER A 221 3.60 9.61 -2.53
C SER A 221 2.65 9.95 -1.37
N MET A 222 1.50 10.61 -1.62
CA MET A 222 0.52 10.94 -0.57
C MET A 222 0.01 9.69 0.16
N ILE A 223 -0.04 8.54 -0.50
CA ILE A 223 -0.38 7.25 0.10
C ILE A 223 0.52 6.97 1.32
N PHE A 224 1.81 7.24 1.18
CA PHE A 224 2.83 6.93 2.18
C PHE A 224 3.00 8.04 3.22
N ILE A 225 2.75 9.30 2.86
CA ILE A 225 2.73 10.43 3.81
C ILE A 225 1.68 10.15 4.90
N LEU A 226 0.44 9.87 4.48
CA LEU A 226 -0.67 9.65 5.40
C LEU A 226 -0.41 8.47 6.33
N THR A 227 0.06 7.36 5.79
CA THR A 227 0.38 6.18 6.59
C THR A 227 1.51 6.42 7.56
N SER A 228 2.59 7.10 7.14
CA SER A 228 3.73 7.43 8.02
C SER A 228 3.32 8.29 9.21
N VAL A 229 2.58 9.36 8.97
CA VAL A 229 2.10 10.26 10.03
C VAL A 229 1.21 9.50 11.02
N CYS A 230 0.31 8.65 10.53
CA CYS A 230 -0.55 7.85 11.39
C CYS A 230 0.22 6.83 12.24
N MET A 231 1.26 6.21 11.69
CA MET A 231 2.11 5.30 12.45
C MET A 231 2.88 6.03 13.55
N ALA A 232 3.35 7.27 13.30
CA ALA A 232 3.95 8.11 14.33
C ALA A 232 2.95 8.42 15.46
N ILE A 233 1.72 8.80 15.12
CA ILE A 233 0.66 9.05 16.11
C ILE A 233 0.39 7.79 16.93
N ARG A 234 0.24 6.64 16.29
CA ARG A 234 -0.03 5.37 16.97
C ARG A 234 1.11 4.94 17.87
N PHE A 235 2.34 5.11 17.43
CA PHE A 235 3.50 4.86 18.28
C PHE A 235 3.41 5.63 19.61
N PHE A 236 3.15 6.94 19.56
CA PHE A 236 3.04 7.75 20.78
C PHE A 236 1.82 7.39 21.64
N GLN A 237 0.69 7.01 21.01
CA GLN A 237 -0.51 6.58 21.74
C GLN A 237 -0.28 5.27 22.50
N GLU A 238 0.31 4.26 21.85
CA GLU A 238 0.61 2.97 22.50
C GLU A 238 1.66 3.13 23.59
N PHE A 239 2.65 3.97 23.35
CA PHE A 239 3.63 4.29 24.34
C PHE A 239 3.02 4.94 25.60
N ALA A 240 2.03 5.83 25.45
CA ALA A 240 1.31 6.40 26.59
C ALA A 240 0.59 5.34 27.42
N LYS A 241 0.10 4.28 26.80
CA LYS A 241 -0.50 3.14 27.50
C LYS A 241 0.54 2.31 28.25
N GLU A 242 1.69 2.03 27.61
CA GLU A 242 2.80 1.29 28.22
C GLU A 242 3.24 1.89 29.57
N GLN A 243 3.21 3.23 29.69
CA GLN A 243 3.56 3.90 30.94
C GLN A 243 2.63 3.62 32.11
N LYS A 244 1.37 3.29 31.83
CA LYS A 244 0.31 3.06 32.81
C LYS A 244 0.00 1.58 32.99
N ALA A 245 0.58 0.71 32.17
CA ALA A 245 0.27 -0.71 32.14
C ALA A 245 1.01 -1.48 33.22
N GLU A 246 0.41 -2.58 33.66
CA GLU A 246 1.07 -3.58 34.50
C GLU A 246 2.14 -4.35 33.72
N GLU A 247 3.07 -5.01 34.42
CA GLU A 247 4.26 -5.66 33.85
C GLU A 247 3.91 -6.67 32.75
N ASN A 248 2.80 -7.40 32.91
CA ASN A 248 2.34 -8.40 31.94
C ASN A 248 1.87 -7.79 30.60
N GLU A 249 1.28 -6.59 30.64
CA GLU A 249 0.79 -5.88 29.44
C GLU A 249 1.91 -5.12 28.71
N LYS A 250 2.97 -4.72 29.43
CA LYS A 250 4.08 -3.95 28.85
C LYS A 250 4.74 -4.63 27.67
N LYS A 251 4.87 -5.96 27.70
CA LYS A 251 5.51 -6.73 26.61
C LYS A 251 4.73 -6.63 25.31
N GLU A 252 3.41 -6.73 25.37
CA GLU A 252 2.54 -6.60 24.21
C GLU A 252 2.57 -5.18 23.66
N LEU A 253 2.50 -4.18 24.52
CA LEU A 253 2.56 -2.78 24.14
C LEU A 253 3.92 -2.39 23.52
N ASP A 254 5.04 -2.89 24.05
CA ASP A 254 6.37 -2.69 23.43
C ASP A 254 6.45 -3.35 22.04
N GLN A 255 5.86 -4.52 21.87
CA GLN A 255 5.77 -5.17 20.55
C GLN A 255 4.93 -4.33 19.56
N ASN A 256 3.81 -3.77 19.99
CA ASN A 256 3.00 -2.87 19.18
C ASN A 256 3.77 -1.60 18.80
N CYS A 257 4.49 -1.00 19.75
CA CYS A 257 5.36 0.15 19.49
C CYS A 257 6.41 -0.15 18.42
N ARG A 258 7.06 -1.33 18.49
CA ARG A 258 8.04 -1.75 17.46
C ARG A 258 7.38 -1.91 16.09
N TRP A 259 6.18 -2.49 16.02
CA TRP A 259 5.43 -2.62 14.77
C TRP A 259 5.10 -1.27 14.14
N TYR A 260 4.66 -0.29 14.93
CA TYR A 260 4.40 1.06 14.42
C TYR A 260 5.67 1.75 13.94
N LEU A 261 6.81 1.56 14.62
CA LEU A 261 8.10 2.08 14.15
C LEU A 261 8.55 1.46 12.84
N ILE A 262 8.38 0.14 12.66
CA ILE A 262 8.71 -0.55 11.39
C ILE A 262 7.84 -0.01 10.25
N GLN A 263 6.53 0.12 10.46
CA GLN A 263 5.60 0.64 9.47
C GLN A 263 5.89 2.12 9.16
N PHE A 264 6.22 2.92 10.18
CA PHE A 264 6.68 4.28 10.02
C PHE A 264 7.96 4.34 9.15
N ALA A 265 8.95 3.51 9.45
CA ALA A 265 10.20 3.45 8.70
C ALA A 265 9.95 3.13 7.22
N ILE A 266 9.13 2.13 6.95
CA ILE A 266 8.77 1.73 5.57
C ILE A 266 8.05 2.88 4.86
N GLY A 267 7.01 3.44 5.46
CA GLY A 267 6.22 4.50 4.84
C GLY A 267 7.04 5.77 4.59
N PHE A 268 7.85 6.19 5.57
CA PHE A 268 8.70 7.39 5.44
C PHE A 268 9.82 7.20 4.40
N SER A 269 10.45 6.03 4.38
CA SER A 269 11.43 5.66 3.36
C SER A 269 10.82 5.63 1.95
N LEU A 270 9.59 5.09 1.80
CA LEU A 270 8.90 5.10 0.52
C LEU A 270 8.52 6.51 0.05
N THR A 271 8.15 7.44 0.96
CA THR A 271 7.90 8.83 0.53
C THR A 271 9.14 9.44 -0.09
N LEU A 272 10.32 9.23 0.51
CA LEU A 272 11.59 9.77 0.02
C LEU A 272 12.01 9.14 -1.31
N THR A 273 11.87 7.81 -1.45
CA THR A 273 12.20 7.12 -2.70
C THR A 273 11.27 7.46 -3.85
N ILE A 274 10.07 7.97 -3.57
CA ILE A 274 9.10 8.35 -4.60
C ILE A 274 9.21 9.82 -4.95
N HIS A 275 9.24 10.71 -3.93
CA HIS A 275 9.27 12.15 -4.15
C HIS A 275 9.83 12.90 -2.93
N PHE A 276 10.96 13.55 -3.06
CA PHE A 276 11.65 14.14 -1.92
C PHE A 276 10.86 15.29 -1.25
N TYR A 277 10.16 16.13 -2.03
CA TYR A 277 9.31 17.20 -1.49
C TYR A 277 8.20 16.67 -0.58
N SER A 278 7.62 15.54 -0.96
CA SER A 278 6.61 14.83 -0.15
C SER A 278 7.18 14.34 1.17
N THR A 279 8.46 13.97 1.18
CA THR A 279 9.14 13.57 2.43
C THR A 279 9.35 14.76 3.36
N MET A 280 9.64 15.94 2.82
CA MET A 280 9.70 17.17 3.63
C MET A 280 8.34 17.44 4.29
N ILE A 281 7.24 17.32 3.55
CA ILE A 281 5.88 17.46 4.09
C ILE A 281 5.61 16.40 5.17
N ALA A 282 5.93 15.13 4.91
CA ALA A 282 5.79 14.06 5.90
C ALA A 282 6.61 14.34 7.15
N GLY A 283 7.84 14.82 6.99
CA GLY A 283 8.72 15.24 8.08
C GLY A 283 8.11 16.35 8.93
N LEU A 284 7.57 17.40 8.29
CA LEU A 284 6.89 18.50 9.00
C LEU A 284 5.69 18.01 9.79
N PHE A 285 4.86 17.13 9.22
CA PHE A 285 3.75 16.50 9.95
C PHE A 285 4.26 15.67 11.15
N CYS A 286 5.34 14.90 10.97
CA CYS A 286 5.94 14.11 12.05
C CYS A 286 6.50 15.01 13.17
N ILE A 287 7.10 16.15 12.83
CA ILE A 287 7.53 17.16 13.80
C ILE A 287 6.31 17.70 14.56
N GLY A 288 5.23 18.07 13.86
CA GLY A 288 3.99 18.52 14.48
C GLY A 288 3.41 17.48 15.45
N VAL A 289 3.42 16.20 15.08
CA VAL A 289 3.02 15.10 15.96
C VAL A 289 3.93 15.02 17.18
N ALA A 290 5.24 15.06 17.00
CA ALA A 290 6.20 15.00 18.09
C ALA A 290 6.03 16.18 19.08
N VAL A 291 5.82 17.40 18.57
CA VAL A 291 5.53 18.60 19.39
C VAL A 291 4.22 18.42 20.15
N GLY A 292 3.15 17.93 19.49
CA GLY A 292 1.86 17.69 20.15
C GLY A 292 1.91 16.65 21.28
N PHE A 293 2.86 15.75 21.23
CA PHE A 293 3.07 14.71 22.25
C PHE A 293 4.21 15.02 23.23
N CYS A 294 5.07 16.03 22.99
CA CYS A 294 6.26 16.28 23.81
C CYS A 294 5.94 16.57 25.29
N PHE A 295 4.85 17.28 25.58
CA PHE A 295 4.41 17.58 26.94
C PHE A 295 3.86 16.36 27.70
N ARG A 296 3.48 15.30 26.98
CA ARG A 296 3.03 14.05 27.59
C ARG A 296 4.16 13.07 27.83
N PHE A 297 5.29 13.25 27.15
CA PHE A 297 6.40 12.32 27.10
C PHE A 297 7.70 13.00 27.49
N ALA A 298 7.84 13.32 28.76
CA ALA A 298 9.11 13.78 29.33
C ALA A 298 10.25 12.73 29.21
N ARG A 299 9.98 11.57 28.62
CA ARG A 299 10.98 10.51 28.50
C ARG A 299 11.64 10.54 27.12
N TRP A 300 12.81 11.16 27.08
CA TRP A 300 13.73 11.23 25.95
C TRP A 300 13.97 9.89 25.22
N LYS A 301 13.89 8.75 25.92
CA LYS A 301 14.07 7.40 25.36
C LYS A 301 13.20 7.13 24.13
N TYR A 302 11.96 7.57 24.10
CA TYR A 302 10.99 7.26 23.03
C TYR A 302 11.06 8.25 21.90
N PHE A 303 11.33 9.50 22.21
CA PHE A 303 11.64 10.49 21.20
C PHE A 303 12.88 10.07 20.39
N ARG A 304 13.91 9.56 21.08
CA ARG A 304 15.10 8.99 20.42
C ARG A 304 14.77 7.80 19.52
N ARG A 305 13.84 6.90 19.91
CA ARG A 305 13.44 5.76 19.07
C ARG A 305 12.82 6.22 17.75
N ILE A 306 11.86 7.15 17.77
CA ILE A 306 11.22 7.63 16.53
C ILE A 306 12.19 8.45 15.68
N MET A 307 13.04 9.27 16.31
CA MET A 307 14.06 10.03 15.58
C MET A 307 15.10 9.10 14.92
N ALA A 308 15.61 8.11 15.66
CA ALA A 308 16.52 7.11 15.11
C ALA A 308 15.88 6.32 13.95
N THR A 309 14.59 6.00 14.08
CA THR A 309 13.85 5.32 13.01
C THR A 309 13.66 6.22 11.80
N GLY A 310 13.40 7.52 11.98
CA GLY A 310 13.32 8.50 10.91
C GLY A 310 14.66 8.63 10.18
N ILE A 311 15.76 8.76 10.91
CA ILE A 311 17.12 8.81 10.33
C ILE A 311 17.43 7.51 9.57
N LEU A 312 17.13 6.35 10.15
CA LEU A 312 17.29 5.06 9.47
C LEU A 312 16.48 5.01 8.17
N SER A 313 15.25 5.55 8.17
CA SER A 313 14.40 5.60 6.98
C SER A 313 15.04 6.45 5.87
N VAL A 314 15.66 7.57 6.23
CA VAL A 314 16.42 8.41 5.29
C VAL A 314 17.61 7.63 4.75
N LEU A 315 18.39 6.98 5.61
CA LEU A 315 19.55 6.18 5.18
C LEU A 315 19.16 5.02 4.26
N LEU A 316 18.01 4.38 4.51
CA LEU A 316 17.47 3.31 3.66
C LEU A 316 16.98 3.81 2.30
N SER A 317 16.62 5.09 2.21
CA SER A 317 16.08 5.70 1.00
C SER A 317 17.13 6.46 0.21
N VAL A 318 18.33 6.69 0.77
CA VAL A 318 19.44 7.30 0.03
C VAL A 318 19.78 6.37 -1.12
N ASP A 319 19.39 6.81 -2.29
CA ASP A 319 19.77 6.22 -3.55
C ASP A 319 21.31 6.26 -3.59
N ARG A 320 21.98 5.11 -3.69
CA ARG A 320 23.45 4.99 -3.73
C ARG A 320 24.03 5.65 -5.01
N LYS A 321 23.57 6.86 -5.29
CA LYS A 321 24.01 7.70 -6.41
C LYS A 321 25.15 8.67 -6.02
N SER A 322 25.58 8.61 -4.76
CA SER A 322 26.75 9.39 -4.29
C SER A 322 28.00 8.54 -4.24
#